data_c22c3d23405691de8d0c80652f01a9e5
#
_entry.id   c22c3d23405691de8d0c80652f01a9e5
#
_cell.length_a   1.000
_cell.length_b   1.000
_cell.length_c   1.000
_cell.angle_alpha   90.00
_cell.angle_beta   90.00
_cell.angle_gamma   90.00
#
_symmetry.space_group_name_H-M   'P 1'
#
loop_
_entity.id
_entity.type
_entity.pdbx_description
1 polymer ?
#
loop_
_entity_poly.entity_id
_entity_poly.type
_entity_poly.pdbx_seq_one_letter_code
_entity_poly.pdbx_strand_id
1 'polypeptide(L)'
;SLFIDDDGDFNDWIELYNNSSETISLKSWYISDDKEDIKKWKFPDRQIKAGEYFLIFASDKDKNSKYVHTNFKISSKGETIYLSNQNEELIDEIQIPKLLTNISYGISIENDDKVFYSESTPGSYNLSNEFLGIIDSTLEFSHEGGLVNQEINLSISGNSDDEIIRYTTDKSIPNAGSQEFLSSIKINETTIVRAKIFKDNFISSHDNSKSFIFDARHSLNVVTLVSEPDNFFDENTGIYVY
;
A
#
# COMPACT_ATOMS: atom_id res chain seq x y z
N SER A 1 5.90 4.36 -1.53
CA SER A 1 6.93 3.82 -0.63
C SER A 1 7.42 4.91 0.32
N LEU A 2 7.71 4.55 1.58
CA LEU A 2 8.42 5.44 2.52
C LEU A 2 9.94 5.36 2.35
N PHE A 3 10.43 4.49 1.47
CA PHE A 3 11.85 4.35 1.17
C PHE A 3 12.25 5.37 0.10
N ILE A 4 13.23 6.21 0.45
CA ILE A 4 13.68 7.36 -0.35
C ILE A 4 14.96 7.00 -1.10
N ASP A 5 15.04 7.34 -2.37
CA ASP A 5 16.24 7.16 -3.17
C ASP A 5 17.34 8.20 -2.83
N ASP A 6 18.46 8.16 -3.53
CA ASP A 6 19.58 9.07 -3.31
C ASP A 6 19.37 10.50 -3.83
N ASP A 7 18.26 10.78 -4.53
CA ASP A 7 17.83 12.11 -4.93
C ASP A 7 16.77 12.71 -3.96
N GLY A 8 16.29 11.90 -3.01
CA GLY A 8 15.21 12.30 -2.08
C GLY A 8 13.81 12.01 -2.61
N ASP A 9 13.68 11.21 -3.67
CA ASP A 9 12.40 10.87 -4.27
C ASP A 9 11.83 9.55 -3.74
N PHE A 10 10.50 9.47 -3.66
CA PHE A 10 9.76 8.24 -3.35
C PHE A 10 9.43 7.50 -4.65
N ASN A 11 10.30 6.60 -5.05
CA ASN A 11 10.10 5.77 -6.22
C ASN A 11 9.68 4.35 -5.83
N ASP A 12 9.05 3.64 -6.78
CA ASP A 12 8.86 2.20 -6.66
C ASP A 12 10.21 1.49 -6.74
N TRP A 13 10.29 0.32 -6.13
CA TRP A 13 11.52 -0.47 -6.09
C TRP A 13 11.24 -1.95 -6.30
N ILE A 14 12.24 -2.63 -6.80
CA ILE A 14 12.31 -4.07 -7.01
C ILE A 14 13.45 -4.60 -6.17
N GLU A 15 13.27 -5.74 -5.54
CA GLU A 15 14.29 -6.40 -4.76
C GLU A 15 14.52 -7.81 -5.26
N LEU A 16 15.78 -8.15 -5.50
CA LEU A 16 16.21 -9.50 -5.81
C LEU A 16 16.81 -10.12 -4.55
N TYR A 17 16.43 -11.35 -4.26
CA TYR A 17 16.99 -12.16 -3.18
C TYR A 17 17.76 -13.34 -3.77
N ASN A 18 19.02 -13.50 -3.37
CA ASN A 18 19.79 -14.67 -3.76
C ASN A 18 19.55 -15.81 -2.77
N ASN A 19 18.62 -16.70 -3.10
CA ASN A 19 18.30 -17.89 -2.29
C ASN A 19 19.25 -19.08 -2.54
N SER A 20 20.26 -18.94 -3.40
CA SER A 20 21.25 -19.97 -3.64
C SER A 20 22.35 -19.99 -2.58
N SER A 21 23.17 -21.03 -2.57
CA SER A 21 24.34 -21.14 -1.69
C SER A 21 25.61 -20.45 -2.23
N GLU A 22 25.54 -19.85 -3.43
CA GLU A 22 26.69 -19.26 -4.12
C GLU A 22 26.48 -17.78 -4.43
N THR A 23 27.56 -17.08 -4.70
CA THR A 23 27.49 -15.69 -5.15
C THR A 23 27.07 -15.64 -6.62
N ILE A 24 26.02 -14.91 -6.95
CA ILE A 24 25.52 -14.70 -8.30
C ILE A 24 26.08 -13.40 -8.85
N SER A 25 26.63 -13.44 -10.07
CA SER A 25 27.03 -12.25 -10.83
C SER A 25 25.89 -11.78 -11.71
N LEU A 26 25.47 -10.52 -11.54
CA LEU A 26 24.47 -9.87 -12.40
C LEU A 26 25.07 -9.29 -13.70
N LYS A 27 26.35 -9.53 -13.95
CA LYS A 27 27.01 -9.06 -15.17
C LYS A 27 26.31 -9.59 -16.41
N SER A 28 25.82 -8.68 -17.25
CA SER A 28 25.06 -9.00 -18.46
C SER A 28 23.73 -9.72 -18.20
N TRP A 29 23.15 -9.51 -17.02
CA TRP A 29 21.76 -9.81 -16.76
C TRP A 29 20.91 -8.58 -17.08
N TYR A 30 19.61 -8.80 -17.25
CA TYR A 30 18.65 -7.78 -17.64
C TYR A 30 17.37 -7.90 -16.82
N ILE A 31 16.68 -6.77 -16.64
CA ILE A 31 15.34 -6.71 -16.07
C ILE A 31 14.45 -5.86 -16.98
N SER A 32 13.20 -6.23 -17.12
CA SER A 32 12.27 -5.59 -18.04
C SER A 32 10.85 -5.61 -17.50
N ASP A 33 10.05 -4.61 -17.86
CA ASP A 33 8.60 -4.53 -17.74
C ASP A 33 7.91 -4.90 -19.07
N ASP A 34 8.66 -5.33 -20.09
CA ASP A 34 8.17 -5.66 -21.44
C ASP A 34 8.61 -7.07 -21.84
N LYS A 35 7.64 -7.96 -22.09
CA LYS A 35 7.87 -9.32 -22.52
C LYS A 35 8.55 -9.43 -23.90
N GLU A 36 8.28 -8.47 -24.78
CA GLU A 36 8.84 -8.44 -26.13
C GLU A 36 10.27 -7.88 -26.15
N ASP A 37 10.68 -7.19 -25.06
CA ASP A 37 12.05 -6.70 -24.87
C ASP A 37 12.57 -7.08 -23.47
N ILE A 38 12.87 -8.35 -23.26
CA ILE A 38 13.41 -8.88 -21.98
C ILE A 38 14.80 -8.32 -21.63
N LYS A 39 15.44 -7.57 -22.54
CA LYS A 39 16.74 -6.90 -22.33
C LYS A 39 16.64 -5.39 -22.16
N LYS A 40 15.47 -4.88 -21.86
CA LYS A 40 15.18 -3.44 -21.78
C LYS A 40 16.15 -2.67 -20.90
N TRP A 41 16.52 -3.23 -19.76
CA TRP A 41 17.51 -2.60 -18.88
C TRP A 41 18.56 -3.60 -18.41
N LYS A 42 19.84 -3.24 -18.57
CA LYS A 42 20.99 -4.08 -18.23
C LYS A 42 21.52 -3.75 -16.84
N PHE A 43 21.68 -4.77 -16.01
CA PHE A 43 22.32 -4.60 -14.70
C PHE A 43 23.77 -4.10 -14.83
N PRO A 44 24.21 -3.22 -13.90
CA PRO A 44 25.63 -2.94 -13.71
C PRO A 44 26.37 -4.21 -13.26
N ASP A 45 27.70 -4.19 -13.38
CA ASP A 45 28.55 -5.30 -12.91
C ASP A 45 28.51 -5.35 -11.38
N ARG A 46 27.58 -6.14 -10.84
CA ARG A 46 27.31 -6.34 -9.42
C ARG A 46 27.25 -7.83 -9.11
N GLN A 47 27.43 -8.14 -7.83
CA GLN A 47 27.28 -9.49 -7.29
C GLN A 47 26.32 -9.46 -6.13
N ILE A 48 25.54 -10.53 -5.98
CA ILE A 48 24.67 -10.79 -4.84
C ILE A 48 25.20 -12.06 -4.18
N LYS A 49 25.68 -11.97 -2.94
CA LYS A 49 26.13 -13.15 -2.21
C LYS A 49 24.95 -14.01 -1.77
N ALA A 50 25.21 -15.26 -1.40
CA ALA A 50 24.22 -16.14 -0.82
C ALA A 50 23.49 -15.45 0.35
N GLY A 51 22.14 -15.43 0.32
CA GLY A 51 21.31 -14.81 1.35
C GLY A 51 21.27 -13.28 1.34
N GLU A 52 21.89 -12.61 0.35
CA GLU A 52 21.84 -11.16 0.24
C GLU A 52 20.66 -10.67 -0.63
N TYR A 53 20.24 -9.45 -0.37
CA TYR A 53 19.25 -8.70 -1.13
C TYR A 53 19.92 -7.66 -2.03
N PHE A 54 19.34 -7.41 -3.18
CA PHE A 54 19.79 -6.35 -4.08
C PHE A 54 18.61 -5.47 -4.50
N LEU A 55 18.64 -4.21 -4.10
CA LEU A 55 17.58 -3.24 -4.30
C LEU A 55 17.82 -2.41 -5.57
N ILE A 56 16.75 -2.20 -6.34
CA ILE A 56 16.73 -1.44 -7.58
C ILE A 56 15.54 -0.50 -7.56
N PHE A 57 15.72 0.78 -7.81
CA PHE A 57 14.62 1.71 -7.99
C PHE A 57 14.07 1.66 -9.42
N ALA A 58 12.78 1.41 -9.56
CA ALA A 58 12.06 1.50 -10.83
C ALA A 58 11.62 2.96 -11.06
N SER A 59 12.53 3.82 -11.49
CA SER A 59 12.37 5.27 -11.46
C SER A 59 12.48 5.98 -12.80
N ASP A 60 12.83 5.25 -13.88
CA ASP A 60 13.10 5.82 -15.21
C ASP A 60 14.30 6.82 -15.24
N LYS A 61 15.18 6.76 -14.24
CA LYS A 61 16.36 7.64 -14.14
C LYS A 61 17.60 7.09 -14.84
N ASP A 62 17.63 5.79 -15.11
CA ASP A 62 18.73 5.06 -15.77
C ASP A 62 20.12 5.43 -15.22
N LYS A 63 20.29 5.33 -13.92
CA LYS A 63 21.55 5.69 -13.26
C LYS A 63 22.06 4.62 -12.31
N ASN A 64 23.37 4.62 -12.09
CA ASN A 64 24.07 3.76 -11.15
C ASN A 64 24.89 4.65 -10.20
N SER A 65 24.29 5.04 -9.10
CA SER A 65 24.88 5.88 -8.04
C SER A 65 24.97 5.09 -6.73
N LYS A 66 24.57 5.66 -5.61
CA LYS A 66 24.45 4.93 -4.35
C LYS A 66 23.43 3.79 -4.48
N TYR A 67 22.32 4.05 -5.16
CA TYR A 67 21.35 3.04 -5.58
C TYR A 67 21.36 2.88 -7.11
N VAL A 68 20.79 1.78 -7.54
CA VAL A 68 20.65 1.46 -8.95
C VAL A 68 19.23 1.80 -9.39
N HIS A 69 19.09 2.42 -10.57
CA HIS A 69 17.83 2.90 -11.12
C HIS A 69 17.58 2.37 -12.52
N THR A 70 16.43 1.80 -12.78
CA THR A 70 16.04 1.33 -14.11
C THR A 70 15.70 2.50 -15.05
N ASN A 71 15.57 2.18 -16.36
CA ASN A 71 15.04 3.07 -17.38
C ASN A 71 13.53 2.89 -17.61
N PHE A 72 12.81 2.40 -16.60
CA PHE A 72 11.36 2.25 -16.59
C PHE A 72 10.80 2.45 -15.18
N LYS A 73 9.48 2.56 -15.07
CA LYS A 73 8.71 2.65 -13.80
C LYS A 73 7.73 1.50 -13.72
N ILE A 74 7.36 1.11 -12.52
CA ILE A 74 6.29 0.15 -12.30
C ILE A 74 4.93 0.84 -12.49
N SER A 75 4.04 0.20 -13.24
CA SER A 75 2.67 0.69 -13.46
C SER A 75 1.84 0.58 -12.19
N SER A 76 1.16 1.65 -11.81
CA SER A 76 0.20 1.65 -10.70
C SER A 76 -1.01 0.71 -10.91
N LYS A 77 -1.22 0.22 -12.13
CA LYS A 77 -2.27 -0.75 -12.47
C LYS A 77 -1.81 -2.19 -12.34
N GLY A 78 -0.54 -2.40 -12.03
CA GLY A 78 0.12 -3.69 -12.07
C GLY A 78 0.70 -4.00 -13.45
N GLU A 79 1.69 -4.86 -13.48
CA GLU A 79 2.38 -5.34 -14.69
C GLU A 79 3.23 -6.57 -14.37
N THR A 80 3.90 -7.13 -15.35
CA THR A 80 4.83 -8.25 -15.15
C THR A 80 6.26 -7.76 -15.29
N ILE A 81 7.11 -8.13 -14.33
CA ILE A 81 8.54 -7.89 -14.37
C ILE A 81 9.25 -9.19 -14.74
N TYR A 82 10.19 -9.10 -15.65
CA TYR A 82 10.97 -10.22 -16.20
C TYR A 82 12.45 -10.07 -15.84
N LEU A 83 13.04 -11.14 -15.32
CA LEU A 83 14.48 -11.22 -15.06
C LEU A 83 15.12 -12.21 -16.04
N SER A 84 16.11 -11.79 -16.81
CA SER A 84 16.82 -12.65 -17.75
C SER A 84 18.33 -12.62 -17.52
N ASN A 85 18.98 -13.74 -17.85
CA ASN A 85 20.42 -13.90 -17.70
C ASN A 85 21.20 -13.45 -18.95
N GLN A 86 22.51 -13.61 -18.91
CA GLN A 86 23.43 -13.28 -20.02
C GLN A 86 23.18 -14.08 -21.31
N ASN A 87 22.51 -15.22 -21.22
CA ASN A 87 22.18 -16.07 -22.39
C ASN A 87 20.78 -15.77 -22.94
N GLU A 88 20.12 -14.71 -22.44
CA GLU A 88 18.74 -14.33 -22.79
C GLU A 88 17.70 -15.38 -22.33
N GLU A 89 18.05 -16.16 -21.33
CA GLU A 89 17.12 -17.10 -20.71
C GLU A 89 16.31 -16.40 -19.62
N LEU A 90 15.01 -16.54 -19.65
CA LEU A 90 14.12 -16.07 -18.58
C LEU A 90 14.44 -16.84 -17.30
N ILE A 91 14.87 -16.15 -16.27
CA ILE A 91 15.23 -16.74 -14.97
C ILE A 91 14.08 -16.67 -14.00
N ASP A 92 13.36 -15.53 -14.01
CA ASP A 92 12.22 -15.31 -13.12
C ASP A 92 11.23 -14.33 -13.75
N GLU A 93 9.95 -14.45 -13.38
CA GLU A 93 8.92 -13.48 -13.69
C GLU A 93 7.94 -13.32 -12.53
N ILE A 94 7.58 -12.09 -12.26
CA ILE A 94 6.56 -11.79 -11.26
C ILE A 94 5.49 -10.88 -11.85
N GLN A 95 4.25 -11.37 -11.87
CA GLN A 95 3.11 -10.54 -12.18
C GLN A 95 2.71 -9.75 -10.94
N ILE A 96 2.96 -8.46 -10.96
CA ILE A 96 2.63 -7.53 -9.88
C ILE A 96 1.19 -7.09 -10.07
N PRO A 97 0.31 -7.26 -9.08
CA PRO A 97 -1.05 -6.72 -9.12
C PRO A 97 -1.03 -5.19 -8.86
N LYS A 98 -2.20 -4.56 -8.96
CA LYS A 98 -2.37 -3.18 -8.46
C LYS A 98 -1.98 -3.12 -6.99
N LEU A 99 -1.04 -2.25 -6.65
CA LEU A 99 -0.58 -2.02 -5.28
C LEU A 99 -1.14 -0.70 -4.73
N LEU A 100 -1.32 -0.66 -3.42
CA LEU A 100 -1.53 0.58 -2.66
C LEU A 100 -0.18 1.14 -2.18
N THR A 101 -0.17 2.41 -1.84
CA THR A 101 1.02 3.07 -1.28
C THR A 101 1.49 2.34 -0.02
N ASN A 102 2.80 2.11 0.06
CA ASN A 102 3.48 1.42 1.17
C ASN A 102 3.16 -0.08 1.34
N ILE A 103 2.45 -0.67 0.40
CA ILE A 103 2.27 -2.12 0.33
C ILE A 103 3.32 -2.70 -0.60
N SER A 104 4.00 -3.76 -0.19
CA SER A 104 4.87 -4.55 -1.06
C SER A 104 4.22 -5.88 -1.44
N TYR A 105 4.70 -6.44 -2.54
CA TYR A 105 4.25 -7.72 -3.07
C TYR A 105 5.46 -8.55 -3.49
N GLY A 106 5.50 -9.79 -3.10
CA GLY A 106 6.64 -10.63 -3.35
C GLY A 106 6.35 -12.10 -3.08
N ILE A 107 7.40 -12.89 -3.04
CA ILE A 107 7.35 -14.32 -2.79
C ILE A 107 7.52 -14.57 -1.29
N SER A 108 6.63 -15.35 -0.69
CA SER A 108 6.78 -15.84 0.67
C SER A 108 8.02 -16.73 0.77
N ILE A 109 8.79 -16.53 1.84
CA ILE A 109 9.98 -17.36 2.10
C ILE A 109 9.58 -18.74 2.68
N GLU A 110 8.37 -18.85 3.22
CA GLU A 110 7.90 -20.08 3.86
C GLU A 110 7.40 -21.14 2.87
N ASN A 111 6.75 -20.70 1.77
CA ASN A 111 6.01 -21.62 0.89
C ASN A 111 6.04 -21.26 -0.60
N ASP A 112 6.85 -20.29 -1.02
CA ASP A 112 6.97 -19.76 -2.39
C ASP A 112 5.67 -19.15 -2.96
N ASP A 113 4.64 -18.91 -2.12
CA ASP A 113 3.42 -18.24 -2.54
C ASP A 113 3.68 -16.75 -2.82
N LYS A 114 2.89 -16.17 -3.73
CA LYS A 114 2.91 -14.74 -3.99
C LYS A 114 1.96 -14.03 -3.04
N VAL A 115 2.49 -13.16 -2.19
CA VAL A 115 1.78 -12.55 -1.07
C VAL A 115 2.00 -11.03 -1.01
N PHE A 116 1.11 -10.35 -0.31
CA PHE A 116 1.23 -8.93 0.02
C PHE A 116 1.77 -8.77 1.44
N TYR A 117 2.56 -7.73 1.63
CA TYR A 117 3.08 -7.32 2.94
C TYR A 117 2.59 -5.91 3.26
N SER A 118 2.00 -5.74 4.44
CA SER A 118 1.50 -4.43 4.89
C SER A 118 2.60 -3.43 5.26
N GLU A 119 3.81 -3.93 5.49
CA GLU A 119 5.00 -3.14 5.77
C GLU A 119 6.12 -3.58 4.83
N SER A 120 6.80 -2.64 4.22
CA SER A 120 7.93 -2.92 3.34
C SER A 120 9.25 -2.92 4.13
N THR A 121 10.13 -3.86 3.84
CA THR A 121 11.43 -4.06 4.52
C THR A 121 12.59 -4.10 3.52
N PRO A 122 12.81 -3.04 2.71
CA PRO A 122 13.81 -3.05 1.66
C PRO A 122 15.21 -3.35 2.19
N GLY A 123 15.88 -4.31 1.56
CA GLY A 123 17.23 -4.77 1.92
C GLY A 123 17.26 -5.76 3.10
N SER A 124 16.12 -6.26 3.54
CA SER A 124 16.05 -7.18 4.66
C SER A 124 14.87 -8.16 4.57
N TYR A 125 14.92 -9.16 5.44
CA TYR A 125 13.88 -10.18 5.52
C TYR A 125 12.50 -9.59 5.83
N ASN A 126 11.45 -10.05 5.13
CA ASN A 126 10.07 -9.65 5.38
C ASN A 126 9.58 -10.28 6.70
N LEU A 127 9.41 -9.44 7.73
CA LEU A 127 8.93 -9.85 9.05
C LEU A 127 7.45 -9.52 9.29
N SER A 128 6.81 -8.77 8.38
CA SER A 128 5.40 -8.41 8.50
C SER A 128 4.48 -9.58 8.12
N ASN A 129 3.22 -9.49 8.54
CA ASN A 129 2.22 -10.50 8.18
C ASN A 129 2.05 -10.58 6.65
N GLU A 130 1.86 -11.79 6.17
CA GLU A 130 1.53 -12.11 4.78
C GLU A 130 0.02 -12.05 4.57
N PHE A 131 -0.39 -11.49 3.44
CA PHE A 131 -1.78 -11.35 3.05
C PHE A 131 -2.01 -11.90 1.64
N LEU A 132 -3.19 -12.47 1.43
CA LEU A 132 -3.60 -13.02 0.13
C LEU A 132 -4.04 -11.95 -0.87
N GLY A 133 -4.36 -10.75 -0.39
CA GLY A 133 -4.85 -9.67 -1.23
C GLY A 133 -5.07 -8.36 -0.49
N ILE A 134 -5.55 -7.39 -1.22
CA ILE A 134 -5.94 -6.07 -0.74
C ILE A 134 -7.42 -5.90 -1.00
N ILE A 135 -8.18 -5.36 -0.05
CA ILE A 135 -9.59 -5.05 -0.25
C ILE A 135 -9.71 -3.80 -1.13
N ASP A 136 -10.33 -3.95 -2.30
CA ASP A 136 -10.58 -2.88 -3.29
C ASP A 136 -12.04 -2.39 -3.27
N SER A 137 -12.87 -2.95 -2.40
CA SER A 137 -14.26 -2.55 -2.20
C SER A 137 -14.36 -1.14 -1.62
N THR A 138 -15.32 -0.36 -2.11
CA THR A 138 -15.53 1.05 -1.71
C THR A 138 -16.79 1.18 -0.88
N LEU A 139 -16.68 1.82 0.28
CA LEU A 139 -17.81 2.09 1.15
C LEU A 139 -18.71 3.20 0.61
N GLU A 140 -20.02 2.95 0.68
CA GLU A 140 -21.06 3.92 0.38
C GLU A 140 -21.88 4.20 1.66
N PHE A 141 -22.03 5.48 1.95
CA PHE A 141 -22.83 5.96 3.09
C PHE A 141 -24.16 6.50 2.57
N SER A 142 -25.29 6.11 3.19
CA SER A 142 -26.63 6.58 2.80
C SER A 142 -26.84 8.08 2.94
N HIS A 143 -25.97 8.76 3.70
CA HIS A 143 -26.04 10.20 3.93
C HIS A 143 -24.65 10.81 3.79
N GLU A 144 -24.56 11.94 3.10
CA GLU A 144 -23.37 12.78 3.12
C GLU A 144 -23.21 13.44 4.49
N GLY A 145 -21.96 13.63 4.91
CA GLY A 145 -21.68 14.41 6.12
C GLY A 145 -22.09 15.88 5.98
N GLY A 146 -22.09 16.61 7.07
CA GLY A 146 -22.38 18.03 7.11
C GLY A 146 -23.28 18.44 8.26
N LEU A 147 -23.97 19.57 8.10
CA LEU A 147 -24.90 20.09 9.08
C LEU A 147 -26.22 19.31 9.02
N VAL A 148 -26.65 18.80 10.15
CA VAL A 148 -27.91 18.06 10.29
C VAL A 148 -28.78 18.69 11.38
N ASN A 149 -30.07 18.70 11.17
CA ASN A 149 -31.06 19.32 12.07
C ASN A 149 -32.10 18.32 12.57
N GLN A 150 -31.96 17.06 12.20
CA GLN A 150 -32.86 15.98 12.65
C GLN A 150 -32.08 14.67 12.73
N GLU A 151 -32.57 13.75 13.50
CA GLU A 151 -32.05 12.39 13.63
C GLU A 151 -32.01 11.70 12.25
N ILE A 152 -30.92 10.96 11.99
CA ILE A 152 -30.77 10.13 10.80
C ILE A 152 -30.44 8.69 11.18
N ASN A 153 -30.86 7.75 10.34
CA ASN A 153 -30.46 6.36 10.40
C ASN A 153 -29.45 6.11 9.26
N LEU A 154 -28.18 6.13 9.60
CA LEU A 154 -27.09 5.99 8.65
C LEU A 154 -26.90 4.53 8.28
N SER A 155 -27.01 4.20 7.00
CA SER A 155 -26.63 2.90 6.45
C SER A 155 -25.28 3.00 5.74
N ILE A 156 -24.52 1.90 5.79
CA ILE A 156 -23.23 1.74 5.13
C ILE A 156 -23.29 0.46 4.29
N SER A 157 -22.80 0.50 3.07
CA SER A 157 -22.76 -0.62 2.12
C SER A 157 -21.49 -0.58 1.28
N GLY A 158 -21.35 -1.52 0.35
CA GLY A 158 -20.20 -1.57 -0.59
C GLY A 158 -19.25 -2.74 -0.33
N ASN A 159 -19.51 -3.60 0.67
CA ASN A 159 -18.76 -4.83 0.90
C ASN A 159 -19.32 -6.00 0.10
N SER A 160 -18.46 -6.98 -0.20
CA SER A 160 -18.82 -8.27 -0.77
C SER A 160 -19.32 -9.23 0.32
N ASP A 161 -19.86 -10.39 -0.07
CA ASP A 161 -20.49 -11.35 0.87
C ASP A 161 -19.52 -11.89 1.94
N ASP A 162 -18.23 -11.94 1.64
CA ASP A 162 -17.16 -12.44 2.52
C ASP A 162 -16.36 -11.32 3.21
N GLU A 163 -16.85 -10.09 3.11
CA GLU A 163 -16.26 -8.89 3.69
C GLU A 163 -17.14 -8.36 4.82
N ILE A 164 -16.52 -7.80 5.86
CA ILE A 164 -17.18 -7.26 7.04
C ILE A 164 -16.91 -5.77 7.13
N ILE A 165 -17.96 -4.97 7.25
CA ILE A 165 -17.83 -3.55 7.57
C ILE A 165 -17.73 -3.40 9.09
N ARG A 166 -16.66 -2.72 9.56
CA ARG A 166 -16.52 -2.29 10.95
C ARG A 166 -16.47 -0.79 11.04
N TYR A 167 -16.98 -0.26 12.11
CA TYR A 167 -17.05 1.19 12.30
C TYR A 167 -16.74 1.63 13.73
N THR A 168 -16.44 2.92 13.87
CA THR A 168 -16.27 3.62 15.14
C THR A 168 -17.04 4.95 15.12
N THR A 169 -17.41 5.44 16.29
CA THR A 169 -18.04 6.76 16.49
C THR A 169 -17.25 7.64 17.47
N ASP A 170 -16.15 7.13 17.99
CA ASP A 170 -15.25 7.78 18.95
C ASP A 170 -14.04 8.45 18.28
N LYS A 171 -14.05 8.57 16.96
CA LYS A 171 -12.99 9.14 16.09
C LYS A 171 -11.79 8.23 15.86
N SER A 172 -11.67 7.09 16.52
CA SER A 172 -10.59 6.13 16.28
C SER A 172 -10.70 5.49 14.89
N ILE A 173 -9.57 5.04 14.33
CA ILE A 173 -9.59 4.24 13.09
C ILE A 173 -10.18 2.87 13.41
N PRO A 174 -11.18 2.38 12.63
CA PRO A 174 -11.71 1.03 12.81
C PRO A 174 -10.60 -0.03 12.64
N ASN A 175 -10.60 -1.00 13.54
CA ASN A 175 -9.69 -2.15 13.52
C ASN A 175 -10.51 -3.46 13.60
N ALA A 176 -9.82 -4.61 13.55
CA ALA A 176 -10.47 -5.92 13.58
C ALA A 176 -11.33 -6.19 14.85
N GLY A 177 -11.10 -5.46 15.93
CA GLY A 177 -11.91 -5.52 17.17
C GLY A 177 -13.03 -4.49 17.25
N SER A 178 -13.15 -3.59 16.27
CA SER A 178 -14.19 -2.55 16.26
C SER A 178 -15.58 -3.14 15.99
N GLN A 179 -16.61 -2.39 16.31
CA GLN A 179 -17.99 -2.81 16.15
C GLN A 179 -18.32 -3.15 14.68
N GLU A 180 -18.96 -4.29 14.47
CA GLU A 180 -19.44 -4.72 13.16
C GLU A 180 -20.72 -3.95 12.79
N PHE A 181 -20.79 -3.53 11.53
CA PHE A 181 -22.00 -2.91 10.98
C PHE A 181 -23.01 -3.98 10.55
N LEU A 182 -24.02 -4.19 11.38
CA LEU A 182 -25.10 -5.17 11.12
C LEU A 182 -26.39 -4.50 10.67
N SER A 183 -26.56 -3.21 11.00
CA SER A 183 -27.78 -2.46 10.68
C SER A 183 -27.47 -0.97 10.72
N SER A 184 -28.48 -0.11 10.48
CA SER A 184 -28.30 1.34 10.51
C SER A 184 -27.80 1.85 11.87
N ILE A 185 -26.94 2.87 11.82
CA ILE A 185 -26.45 3.61 12.98
C ILE A 185 -27.36 4.82 13.20
N LYS A 186 -27.91 4.93 14.37
CA LYS A 186 -28.72 6.10 14.78
C LYS A 186 -27.78 7.26 15.11
N ILE A 187 -27.90 8.36 14.38
CA ILE A 187 -27.14 9.60 14.59
C ILE A 187 -28.11 10.69 15.04
N ASN A 188 -28.01 11.13 16.29
CA ASN A 188 -28.86 12.14 16.90
C ASN A 188 -28.09 13.24 17.64
N GLU A 189 -26.78 13.21 17.58
CA GLU A 189 -25.87 14.21 18.11
C GLU A 189 -24.64 14.36 17.19
N THR A 190 -23.82 15.37 17.40
CA THR A 190 -22.60 15.58 16.62
C THR A 190 -21.68 14.37 16.72
N THR A 191 -21.51 13.67 15.60
CA THR A 191 -20.82 12.38 15.53
C THR A 191 -19.93 12.32 14.29
N ILE A 192 -18.73 11.78 14.46
CA ILE A 192 -17.88 11.35 13.34
C ILE A 192 -17.97 9.83 13.26
N VAL A 193 -18.46 9.32 12.13
CA VAL A 193 -18.47 7.89 11.84
C VAL A 193 -17.30 7.59 10.93
N ARG A 194 -16.44 6.68 11.35
CA ARG A 194 -15.37 6.10 10.51
C ARG A 194 -15.71 4.65 10.25
N ALA A 195 -15.51 4.18 9.04
CA ALA A 195 -15.77 2.79 8.66
C ALA A 195 -14.66 2.23 7.76
N LYS A 196 -14.43 0.94 7.88
CA LYS A 196 -13.45 0.16 7.10
C LYS A 196 -14.03 -1.19 6.74
N ILE A 197 -13.57 -1.76 5.62
CA ILE A 197 -13.89 -3.13 5.23
C ILE A 197 -12.75 -4.05 5.66
N PHE A 198 -13.09 -5.19 6.21
CA PHE A 198 -12.18 -6.24 6.65
C PHE A 198 -12.55 -7.58 6.02
N LYS A 199 -11.54 -8.39 5.76
CA LYS A 199 -11.64 -9.78 5.34
C LYS A 199 -10.43 -10.52 5.88
N ASP A 200 -10.62 -11.76 6.30
CA ASP A 200 -9.55 -12.59 6.84
C ASP A 200 -8.42 -12.79 5.81
N ASN A 201 -7.18 -12.61 6.25
CA ASN A 201 -5.97 -12.69 5.44
C ASN A 201 -5.89 -11.67 4.28
N PHE A 202 -6.65 -10.58 4.34
CA PHE A 202 -6.57 -9.47 3.38
C PHE A 202 -6.17 -8.17 4.09
N ILE A 203 -5.40 -7.35 3.40
CA ILE A 203 -5.13 -5.98 3.84
C ILE A 203 -6.44 -5.22 3.76
N SER A 204 -6.86 -4.63 4.88
CA SER A 204 -8.13 -3.90 4.98
C SER A 204 -8.15 -2.69 4.06
N SER A 205 -9.36 -2.28 3.64
CA SER A 205 -9.56 -1.06 2.85
C SER A 205 -9.01 0.18 3.57
N HIS A 206 -8.90 1.29 2.85
CA HIS A 206 -8.77 2.59 3.51
C HIS A 206 -10.01 2.88 4.37
N ASP A 207 -9.84 3.62 5.46
CA ASP A 207 -10.98 4.08 6.22
C ASP A 207 -11.68 5.25 5.49
N ASN A 208 -12.99 5.26 5.62
CA ASN A 208 -13.84 6.34 5.14
C ASN A 208 -14.54 6.98 6.33
N SER A 209 -14.66 8.30 6.33
CA SER A 209 -15.29 9.02 7.41
C SER A 209 -16.37 9.99 6.93
N LYS A 210 -17.43 10.12 7.72
CA LYS A 210 -18.47 11.15 7.57
C LYS A 210 -18.69 11.84 8.91
N SER A 211 -18.71 13.17 8.88
CA SER A 211 -18.96 14.01 10.06
C SER A 211 -20.38 14.56 10.00
N PHE A 212 -21.17 14.29 11.02
CA PHE A 212 -22.54 14.81 11.19
C PHE A 212 -22.53 15.82 12.32
N ILE A 213 -22.90 17.07 12.03
CA ILE A 213 -22.82 18.19 12.98
C ILE A 213 -24.23 18.68 13.28
N PHE A 214 -24.66 18.47 14.53
CA PHE A 214 -25.98 18.86 15.01
C PHE A 214 -25.95 20.26 15.59
N ASP A 215 -27.09 20.94 15.50
CA ASP A 215 -27.39 22.23 16.14
C ASP A 215 -26.34 23.34 15.83
N ALA A 216 -25.71 23.26 14.69
CA ALA A 216 -24.74 24.27 14.27
C ALA A 216 -25.46 25.48 13.66
N ARG A 217 -25.45 26.59 14.37
CA ARG A 217 -25.99 27.88 13.90
C ARG A 217 -24.89 28.70 13.27
N HIS A 218 -24.45 28.31 12.07
CA HIS A 218 -23.38 29.00 11.36
C HIS A 218 -23.90 29.64 10.07
N SER A 219 -23.43 30.84 9.78
CA SER A 219 -23.63 31.53 8.50
C SER A 219 -22.49 31.26 7.50
N LEU A 220 -21.44 30.57 7.93
CA LEU A 220 -20.26 30.24 7.15
C LEU A 220 -20.25 28.74 6.79
N ASN A 221 -19.56 28.41 5.70
CA ASN A 221 -19.31 27.01 5.35
C ASN A 221 -18.48 26.33 6.45
N VAL A 222 -18.85 25.09 6.78
CA VAL A 222 -18.12 24.27 7.74
C VAL A 222 -17.26 23.27 7.00
N VAL A 223 -15.98 23.22 7.33
CA VAL A 223 -15.04 22.20 6.87
C VAL A 223 -14.64 21.35 8.06
N THR A 224 -14.84 20.04 7.97
CA THR A 224 -14.38 19.08 8.95
C THR A 224 -13.14 18.37 8.45
N LEU A 225 -12.09 18.30 9.29
CA LEU A 225 -10.87 17.57 9.02
C LEU A 225 -10.77 16.43 10.02
N VAL A 226 -10.69 15.19 9.49
CA VAL A 226 -10.56 13.97 10.28
C VAL A 226 -9.23 13.33 9.92
N SER A 227 -8.34 13.23 10.89
CA SER A 227 -7.02 12.62 10.72
C SER A 227 -6.54 12.07 12.05
N GLU A 228 -5.51 11.22 12.01
CA GLU A 228 -4.83 10.78 13.23
C GLU A 228 -4.08 11.96 13.87
N PRO A 229 -4.01 12.00 15.21
CA PRO A 229 -3.27 13.07 15.92
C PRO A 229 -1.82 13.23 15.45
N ASP A 230 -1.15 12.14 15.16
CA ASP A 230 0.26 12.14 14.74
C ASP A 230 0.46 12.86 13.40
N ASN A 231 -0.51 12.82 12.48
CA ASN A 231 -0.45 13.61 11.24
C ASN A 231 -0.41 15.13 11.50
N PHE A 232 -0.85 15.57 12.66
CA PHE A 232 -0.80 16.97 13.07
C PHE A 232 0.39 17.29 13.98
N PHE A 233 0.74 16.39 14.92
CA PHE A 233 1.55 16.73 16.08
C PHE A 233 2.78 15.82 16.27
N ASP A 234 3.03 14.84 15.41
CA ASP A 234 4.26 14.04 15.46
C ASP A 234 5.48 14.93 15.18
N GLU A 235 6.53 14.81 15.99
CA GLU A 235 7.72 15.67 15.93
C GLU A 235 8.48 15.62 14.59
N ASN A 236 8.31 14.53 13.81
CA ASN A 236 9.04 14.31 12.56
C ASN A 236 8.15 14.49 11.32
N THR A 237 6.85 14.20 11.42
CA THR A 237 5.93 14.10 10.28
C THR A 237 4.67 14.95 10.40
N GLY A 238 4.37 15.48 11.58
CA GLY A 238 3.20 16.30 11.83
C GLY A 238 3.28 17.69 11.18
N ILE A 239 2.14 18.20 10.72
CA ILE A 239 2.09 19.52 10.03
C ILE A 239 2.14 20.72 10.99
N TYR A 240 2.00 20.51 12.30
CA TYR A 240 2.07 21.53 13.36
C TYR A 240 3.30 21.35 14.26
N VAL A 241 4.44 20.97 13.68
CA VAL A 241 5.71 20.87 14.41
C VAL A 241 6.43 22.21 14.36
N TYR A 242 6.92 22.69 15.52
CA TYR A 242 7.68 23.93 15.69
C TYR A 242 9.17 23.64 15.86
#